data_2345499deeae8ef87a0d0c6c65d39802
#
_entry.id   2345499deeae8ef87a0d0c6c65d39802
#
_cell.length_a   1.000
_cell.length_b   1.000
_cell.length_c   1.000
_cell.angle_alpha   90.00
_cell.angle_beta   90.00
_cell.angle_gamma   90.00
#
_symmetry.space_group_name_H-M   'P 1'
#
loop_
_entity.id
_entity.type
_entity.pdbx_description
1 polymer ?
#
loop_
_entity_poly.entity_id
_entity_poly.type
_entity_poly.pdbx_seq_one_letter_code
_entity_poly.pdbx_strand_id
1 'polypeptide(L)'
;MTDKWKHIRPSEYDRAYFKDTNGRETSMVRTLITGDEYIWEASLRPNYIAESHWHPYDIVQIFLEGEFTAEGEGSFYPGDVRWVKAGASTIEGAGKDGCRFYLIALGGDIPLMWDDIYELPDDLKEELSKRGDPVGSANLNKIESELFHDPNGRPTQPVKVICDESPWVIETTFEPDYIATDHWHAHNTLYFIMDGEMQFGENEPVYKKGDIRVVKAGYSYGPEKPGKDGVKFILISNGGPVDLNWSDITSPPQ
;
A
#
# COMPACT_ATOMS: atom_id res chain seq x y z
N MET A 1 -16.09 16.72 11.91
CA MET A 1 -16.49 15.44 11.30
C MET A 1 -15.19 14.76 10.93
N THR A 2 -14.89 13.62 11.49
CA THR A 2 -13.74 12.82 11.06
C THR A 2 -14.06 12.27 9.68
N ASP A 3 -13.26 12.62 8.68
CA ASP A 3 -13.45 12.13 7.33
C ASP A 3 -13.36 10.60 7.33
N LYS A 4 -14.46 9.94 6.99
CA LYS A 4 -14.59 8.49 7.01
C LYS A 4 -13.85 7.83 5.83
N TRP A 5 -13.61 8.61 4.79
CA TRP A 5 -12.81 8.23 3.63
C TRP A 5 -12.13 9.46 3.01
N LYS A 6 -11.07 9.22 2.23
CA LYS A 6 -10.36 10.26 1.48
C LYS A 6 -10.11 9.81 0.04
N HIS A 7 -10.30 10.72 -0.91
CA HIS A 7 -9.88 10.57 -2.31
C HIS A 7 -8.61 11.39 -2.55
N ILE A 8 -7.60 10.75 -3.09
CA ILE A 8 -6.29 11.35 -3.33
C ILE A 8 -5.93 11.15 -4.79
N ARG A 9 -5.64 12.26 -5.47
CA ARG A 9 -5.04 12.28 -6.80
C ARG A 9 -3.60 12.74 -6.66
N PRO A 10 -2.61 11.87 -6.83
CA PRO A 10 -1.21 12.24 -6.64
C PRO A 10 -0.77 13.44 -7.50
N SER A 11 -1.37 13.62 -8.69
CA SER A 11 -1.09 14.75 -9.58
C SER A 11 -1.46 16.12 -9.02
N GLU A 12 -2.32 16.18 -8.00
CA GLU A 12 -2.76 17.42 -7.33
C GLU A 12 -1.80 17.86 -6.21
N TYR A 13 -0.77 17.05 -5.90
CA TYR A 13 0.20 17.31 -4.85
C TYR A 13 1.54 17.74 -5.43
N ASP A 14 2.16 18.74 -4.81
CA ASP A 14 3.47 19.21 -5.21
C ASP A 14 4.56 18.21 -4.84
N ARG A 15 5.62 18.17 -5.68
CA ARG A 15 6.84 17.42 -5.40
C ARG A 15 7.82 18.30 -4.65
N ALA A 16 8.45 17.74 -3.63
CA ALA A 16 9.54 18.37 -2.89
C ALA A 16 10.69 17.39 -2.66
N TYR A 17 11.90 17.91 -2.60
CA TYR A 17 13.02 17.11 -2.12
C TYR A 17 12.83 16.82 -0.63
N PHE A 18 12.88 15.55 -0.27
CA PHE A 18 12.90 15.14 1.10
C PHE A 18 14.33 15.22 1.63
N LYS A 19 14.50 15.98 2.70
CA LYS A 19 15.70 15.98 3.53
C LYS A 19 15.32 15.43 4.89
N ASP A 20 16.05 14.43 5.32
CA ASP A 20 15.85 13.88 6.64
C ASP A 20 16.27 14.87 7.74
N THR A 21 16.08 14.50 8.99
CA THR A 21 16.44 15.32 10.16
C THR A 21 17.97 15.57 10.27
N ASN A 22 18.79 14.77 9.58
CA ASN A 22 20.25 14.90 9.52
C ASN A 22 20.73 15.69 8.30
N GLY A 23 19.80 16.17 7.48
CA GLY A 23 20.06 16.96 6.28
C GLY A 23 20.50 16.12 5.07
N ARG A 24 20.40 14.79 5.12
CA ARG A 24 20.64 13.93 3.95
C ARG A 24 19.49 14.09 2.97
N GLU A 25 19.83 14.39 1.73
CA GLU A 25 18.85 14.46 0.64
C GLU A 25 18.67 13.08 0.03
N THR A 26 17.47 12.53 0.13
CA THR A 26 17.18 11.13 -0.25
C THR A 26 16.41 11.01 -1.53
N SER A 27 15.21 11.54 -1.59
CA SER A 27 14.28 11.33 -2.68
C SER A 27 13.49 12.60 -2.99
N MET A 28 12.87 12.62 -4.15
CA MET A 28 11.82 13.59 -4.44
C MET A 28 10.47 12.93 -4.09
N VAL A 29 9.68 13.58 -3.26
CA VAL A 29 8.43 13.02 -2.76
C VAL A 29 7.24 13.94 -3.01
N ARG A 30 6.07 13.33 -3.14
CA ARG A 30 4.76 13.93 -2.87
C ARG A 30 4.23 13.31 -1.60
N THR A 31 3.99 14.09 -0.57
CA THR A 31 3.32 13.61 0.64
C THR A 31 1.82 13.61 0.38
N LEU A 32 1.25 12.43 0.24
CA LEU A 32 -0.15 12.24 -0.15
C LEU A 32 -1.06 12.11 1.07
N ILE A 33 -0.60 11.39 2.08
CA ILE A 33 -1.30 11.19 3.35
C ILE A 33 -0.32 11.30 4.52
N THR A 34 -0.84 11.83 5.63
CA THR A 34 -0.19 11.87 6.94
C THR A 34 -1.18 11.41 8.00
N GLY A 35 -0.71 10.69 9.01
CA GLY A 35 -1.51 10.18 10.12
C GLY A 35 -1.14 8.75 10.47
N ASP A 36 -2.14 7.92 10.81
CA ASP A 36 -1.95 6.50 11.15
C ASP A 36 -1.40 5.69 9.97
N GLU A 37 -1.81 6.05 8.76
CA GLU A 37 -1.17 5.65 7.51
C GLU A 37 -0.43 6.84 6.93
N TYR A 38 0.78 6.62 6.43
CA TYR A 38 1.58 7.65 5.80
C TYR A 38 1.95 7.22 4.38
N ILE A 39 1.64 8.04 3.38
CA ILE A 39 1.84 7.67 1.97
C ILE A 39 2.64 8.74 1.26
N TRP A 40 3.75 8.34 0.67
CA TRP A 40 4.49 9.11 -0.31
C TRP A 40 4.38 8.49 -1.71
N GLU A 41 4.31 9.34 -2.73
CA GLU A 41 4.82 8.99 -4.05
C GLU A 41 6.27 9.44 -4.10
N ALA A 42 7.19 8.50 -4.05
CA ALA A 42 8.63 8.74 -4.02
C ALA A 42 9.26 8.51 -5.40
N SER A 43 10.33 9.26 -5.68
CA SER A 43 11.17 9.07 -6.86
C SER A 43 12.64 9.13 -6.47
N LEU A 44 13.41 8.14 -6.87
CA LEU A 44 14.85 8.12 -6.74
C LEU A 44 15.48 8.53 -8.08
N ARG A 45 16.52 9.37 -8.00
CA ARG A 45 17.30 9.77 -9.19
C ARG A 45 18.09 8.58 -9.74
N PRO A 46 18.50 8.65 -11.03
CA PRO A 46 19.35 7.63 -11.63
C PRO A 46 20.60 7.29 -10.79
N ASN A 47 20.84 6.00 -10.63
CA ASN A 47 21.97 5.44 -9.87
C ASN A 47 22.09 5.94 -8.43
N TYR A 48 20.99 6.36 -7.82
CA TYR A 48 20.97 6.70 -6.40
C TYR A 48 21.09 5.46 -5.55
N ILE A 49 21.80 5.57 -4.44
CA ILE A 49 21.89 4.55 -3.38
C ILE A 49 21.60 5.25 -2.05
N ALA A 50 20.58 4.76 -1.35
CA ALA A 50 20.35 5.07 0.06
C ALA A 50 21.19 4.13 0.90
N GLU A 51 21.97 4.69 1.82
CA GLU A 51 22.74 3.90 2.78
C GLU A 51 21.82 3.06 3.66
N SER A 52 22.40 2.13 4.44
CA SER A 52 21.64 1.25 5.32
C SER A 52 20.79 2.04 6.31
N HIS A 53 19.51 1.73 6.32
CA HIS A 53 18.49 2.37 7.18
C HIS A 53 17.33 1.42 7.46
N TRP A 54 16.60 1.73 8.50
CA TRP A 54 15.36 1.04 8.90
C TRP A 54 14.22 2.04 9.13
N HIS A 55 13.00 1.52 9.22
CA HIS A 55 11.80 2.29 9.54
C HIS A 55 11.15 1.76 10.82
N PRO A 56 10.53 2.62 11.65
CA PRO A 56 9.86 2.19 12.89
C PRO A 56 8.51 1.49 12.66
N TYR A 57 8.01 1.48 11.43
CA TYR A 57 6.74 0.87 11.03
C TYR A 57 6.95 -0.05 9.83
N ASP A 58 5.99 -0.96 9.63
CA ASP A 58 5.95 -1.78 8.42
C ASP A 58 5.79 -0.88 7.19
N ILE A 59 6.56 -1.18 6.16
CA ILE A 59 6.57 -0.46 4.89
C ILE A 59 6.07 -1.37 3.78
N VAL A 60 5.22 -0.81 2.90
CA VAL A 60 4.87 -1.42 1.61
C VAL A 60 5.33 -0.49 0.49
N GLN A 61 5.98 -1.07 -0.51
CA GLN A 61 6.43 -0.38 -1.72
C GLN A 61 5.71 -0.97 -2.94
N ILE A 62 5.06 -0.10 -3.73
CA ILE A 62 4.40 -0.47 -4.99
C ILE A 62 5.12 0.24 -6.13
N PHE A 63 5.80 -0.51 -6.99
CA PHE A 63 6.65 0.07 -8.04
C PHE A 63 5.85 0.50 -9.25
N LEU A 64 6.07 1.74 -9.71
CA LEU A 64 5.30 2.41 -10.77
C LEU A 64 6.09 2.59 -12.05
N GLU A 65 7.37 2.95 -11.95
CA GLU A 65 8.25 3.24 -13.09
C GLU A 65 9.72 2.95 -12.75
N GLY A 66 10.50 2.59 -13.77
CA GLY A 66 11.94 2.42 -13.67
C GLY A 66 12.35 1.13 -12.95
N GLU A 67 13.56 1.15 -12.40
CA GLU A 67 14.17 0.05 -11.67
C GLU A 67 14.54 0.51 -10.25
N PHE A 68 13.96 -0.16 -9.26
CA PHE A 68 14.37 -0.04 -7.87
C PHE A 68 15.27 -1.23 -7.51
N THR A 69 16.27 -1.02 -6.68
CA THR A 69 17.20 -2.07 -6.24
C THR A 69 17.24 -2.14 -4.73
N ALA A 70 17.35 -3.36 -4.19
CA ALA A 70 17.61 -3.59 -2.76
C ALA A 70 18.75 -4.63 -2.62
N GLU A 71 19.72 -4.32 -1.75
CA GLU A 71 20.87 -5.19 -1.54
C GLU A 71 20.43 -6.55 -1.00
N GLY A 72 20.93 -7.63 -1.60
CA GLY A 72 20.58 -8.99 -1.23
C GLY A 72 19.23 -9.49 -1.76
N GLU A 73 18.35 -8.59 -2.26
CA GLU A 73 17.03 -8.94 -2.77
C GLU A 73 16.98 -8.85 -4.32
N GLY A 74 17.72 -7.93 -4.93
CA GLY A 74 17.76 -7.74 -6.39
C GLY A 74 17.08 -6.50 -6.89
N SER A 75 16.47 -6.59 -8.08
CA SER A 75 15.81 -5.47 -8.75
C SER A 75 14.30 -5.66 -8.81
N PHE A 76 13.56 -4.56 -8.67
CA PHE A 76 12.11 -4.48 -8.71
C PHE A 76 11.65 -3.53 -9.82
N TYR A 77 10.58 -3.89 -10.49
CA TYR A 77 10.04 -3.20 -11.67
C TYR A 77 8.54 -2.94 -11.51
N PRO A 78 7.91 -2.14 -12.40
CA PRO A 78 6.46 -1.97 -12.40
C PRO A 78 5.72 -3.32 -12.41
N GLY A 79 4.81 -3.51 -11.45
CA GLY A 79 4.11 -4.76 -11.20
C GLY A 79 4.74 -5.64 -10.12
N ASP A 80 5.81 -5.15 -9.48
CA ASP A 80 6.31 -5.75 -8.24
C ASP A 80 5.76 -5.00 -7.03
N VAL A 81 5.62 -5.72 -5.92
CA VAL A 81 5.33 -5.18 -4.58
C VAL A 81 6.37 -5.73 -3.63
N ARG A 82 6.89 -4.88 -2.77
CA ARG A 82 7.85 -5.26 -1.72
C ARG A 82 7.33 -4.77 -0.37
N TRP A 83 7.58 -5.54 0.67
CA TRP A 83 7.30 -5.12 2.04
C TRP A 83 8.52 -5.32 2.94
N VAL A 84 8.66 -4.43 3.90
CA VAL A 84 9.75 -4.40 4.88
C VAL A 84 9.11 -4.30 6.25
N LYS A 85 9.45 -5.21 7.15
CA LYS A 85 8.97 -5.18 8.53
C LYS A 85 9.69 -4.10 9.33
N ALA A 86 8.99 -3.53 10.29
CA ALA A 86 9.52 -2.51 11.19
C ALA A 86 10.86 -2.96 11.80
N GLY A 87 11.86 -2.10 11.76
CA GLY A 87 13.19 -2.36 12.27
C GLY A 87 14.13 -3.15 11.34
N ALA A 88 13.67 -3.63 10.19
CA ALA A 88 14.55 -4.29 9.23
C ALA A 88 15.41 -3.27 8.49
N SER A 89 16.72 -3.40 8.58
CA SER A 89 17.68 -2.55 7.86
C SER A 89 17.80 -2.97 6.40
N THR A 90 17.75 -2.01 5.49
CA THR A 90 17.88 -2.22 4.05
C THR A 90 18.79 -1.18 3.41
N ILE A 91 19.48 -1.57 2.33
CA ILE A 91 20.19 -0.66 1.42
C ILE A 91 19.40 -0.63 0.12
N GLU A 92 18.93 0.53 -0.26
CA GLU A 92 18.01 0.71 -1.35
C GLU A 92 18.57 1.64 -2.43
N GLY A 93 18.14 1.48 -3.66
CA GLY A 93 18.63 2.32 -4.73
C GLY A 93 17.74 2.32 -5.97
N ALA A 94 18.26 2.93 -7.02
CA ALA A 94 17.62 2.97 -8.32
C ALA A 94 18.60 2.64 -9.43
N GLY A 95 18.07 2.01 -10.47
CA GLY A 95 18.80 1.74 -11.70
C GLY A 95 19.19 3.00 -12.47
N LYS A 96 19.75 2.80 -13.66
CA LYS A 96 20.32 3.89 -14.52
C LYS A 96 19.33 4.98 -14.94
N ASP A 97 18.04 4.69 -14.94
CA ASP A 97 16.98 5.62 -15.34
C ASP A 97 16.19 6.16 -14.13
N GLY A 98 16.57 5.77 -12.91
CA GLY A 98 15.83 6.08 -11.68
C GLY A 98 14.61 5.20 -11.51
N CYS A 99 13.79 5.51 -10.49
CA CYS A 99 12.53 4.82 -10.27
C CYS A 99 11.49 5.72 -9.61
N ARG A 100 10.22 5.30 -9.69
CA ARG A 100 9.08 5.92 -8.99
C ARG A 100 8.21 4.83 -8.37
N PHE A 101 7.78 5.04 -7.12
CA PHE A 101 7.00 4.07 -6.37
C PHE A 101 6.15 4.76 -5.31
N TYR A 102 5.10 4.08 -4.85
CA TYR A 102 4.45 4.42 -3.59
C TYR A 102 5.23 3.81 -2.44
N LEU A 103 5.48 4.62 -1.40
CA LEU A 103 6.05 4.22 -0.12
C LEU A 103 4.97 4.45 0.94
N ILE A 104 4.53 3.36 1.56
CA ILE A 104 3.41 3.34 2.50
C ILE A 104 3.93 2.85 3.85
N ALA A 105 3.79 3.65 4.91
CA ALA A 105 4.05 3.24 6.28
C ALA A 105 2.71 2.98 7.00
N LEU A 106 2.63 1.85 7.69
CA LEU A 106 1.44 1.38 8.40
C LEU A 106 1.60 1.56 9.91
N GLY A 107 1.44 2.79 10.38
CA GLY A 107 1.54 3.09 11.82
C GLY A 107 1.98 4.53 12.12
N GLY A 108 2.37 5.29 11.11
CA GLY A 108 2.79 6.69 11.27
C GLY A 108 3.73 7.18 10.18
N ASP A 109 4.52 8.17 10.55
CA ASP A 109 5.50 8.85 9.69
C ASP A 109 6.52 7.88 9.04
N ILE A 110 7.23 8.35 8.01
CA ILE A 110 8.28 7.59 7.30
C ILE A 110 9.66 8.21 7.60
N PRO A 111 10.17 8.14 8.84
CA PRO A 111 11.53 8.54 9.11
C PRO A 111 12.51 7.50 8.56
N LEU A 112 13.62 7.98 8.00
CA LEU A 112 14.75 7.13 7.66
C LEU A 112 15.69 7.10 8.87
N MET A 113 15.76 5.93 9.51
CA MET A 113 16.63 5.71 10.67
C MET A 113 17.93 5.08 10.18
N TRP A 114 18.94 5.91 9.93
CA TRP A 114 20.24 5.48 9.40
C TRP A 114 21.02 4.66 10.42
N ASP A 115 21.50 3.49 10.03
CA ASP A 115 22.22 2.55 10.90
C ASP A 115 23.54 3.12 11.48
N ASP A 116 24.16 4.10 10.80
CA ASP A 116 25.35 4.80 11.28
C ASP A 116 25.05 5.90 12.31
N ILE A 117 23.77 6.23 12.53
CA ILE A 117 23.33 7.30 13.45
C ILE A 117 22.42 6.74 14.55
N TYR A 118 21.52 5.82 14.21
CA TYR A 118 20.48 5.35 15.12
C TYR A 118 20.62 3.86 15.41
N GLU A 119 20.69 3.50 16.68
CA GLU A 119 20.57 2.11 17.10
C GLU A 119 19.12 1.65 17.05
N LEU A 120 18.92 0.42 16.56
CA LEU A 120 17.60 -0.20 16.58
C LEU A 120 17.19 -0.45 18.05
N PRO A 121 16.00 0.00 18.52
CA PRO A 121 15.51 -0.25 19.86
C PRO A 121 15.35 -1.75 20.17
N ASP A 122 15.60 -2.15 21.41
CA ASP A 122 15.61 -3.57 21.79
C ASP A 122 14.24 -4.23 21.70
N ASP A 123 13.18 -3.50 21.96
CA ASP A 123 11.79 -3.95 21.77
C ASP A 123 11.47 -4.22 20.30
N LEU A 124 11.95 -3.38 19.39
CA LEU A 124 11.81 -3.58 17.96
C LEU A 124 12.64 -4.77 17.46
N LYS A 125 13.86 -4.95 17.98
CA LYS A 125 14.69 -6.14 17.70
C LYS A 125 13.99 -7.43 18.13
N GLU A 126 13.40 -7.42 19.35
CA GLU A 126 12.67 -8.56 19.87
C GLU A 126 11.43 -8.87 19.01
N GLU A 127 10.66 -7.84 18.63
CA GLU A 127 9.49 -8.00 17.77
C GLU A 127 9.87 -8.54 16.39
N LEU A 128 10.87 -7.94 15.74
CA LEU A 128 11.35 -8.37 14.44
C LEU A 128 11.79 -9.84 14.45
N SER A 129 12.48 -10.27 15.51
CA SER A 129 12.95 -11.66 15.66
C SER A 129 11.82 -12.70 15.70
N LYS A 130 10.59 -12.29 16.04
CA LYS A 130 9.40 -13.14 16.13
C LYS A 130 8.59 -13.22 14.84
N ARG A 131 8.83 -12.31 13.89
CA ARG A 131 7.96 -12.09 12.72
C ARG A 131 8.41 -12.81 11.45
N GLY A 132 9.36 -13.74 11.52
CA GLY A 132 9.91 -14.43 10.35
C GLY A 132 10.74 -13.53 9.45
N ASP A 133 10.71 -13.76 8.12
CA ASP A 133 11.53 -13.01 7.18
C ASP A 133 11.28 -11.49 7.28
N PRO A 134 12.35 -10.69 7.45
CA PRO A 134 12.23 -9.25 7.68
C PRO A 134 11.79 -8.48 6.44
N VAL A 135 12.01 -9.03 5.26
CA VAL A 135 11.63 -8.46 3.96
C VAL A 135 10.95 -9.50 3.10
N GLY A 136 10.06 -9.07 2.24
CA GLY A 136 9.43 -9.94 1.27
C GLY A 136 9.00 -9.18 0.03
N SER A 137 8.75 -9.90 -1.04
CA SER A 137 8.31 -9.31 -2.30
C SER A 137 7.52 -10.29 -3.15
N ALA A 138 6.71 -9.74 -4.03
CA ALA A 138 5.93 -10.50 -4.98
C ALA A 138 5.86 -9.78 -6.32
N ASN A 139 5.91 -10.55 -7.41
CA ASN A 139 5.62 -10.04 -8.74
C ASN A 139 4.18 -10.40 -9.11
N LEU A 140 3.34 -9.39 -9.30
CA LEU A 140 1.91 -9.56 -9.57
C LEU A 140 1.61 -10.40 -10.83
N ASN A 141 2.52 -10.43 -11.80
CA ASN A 141 2.36 -11.24 -13.02
C ASN A 141 2.66 -12.72 -12.80
N LYS A 142 3.24 -13.09 -11.66
CA LYS A 142 3.61 -14.49 -11.33
C LYS A 142 2.70 -15.11 -10.27
N ILE A 143 1.87 -14.32 -9.61
CA ILE A 143 0.90 -14.82 -8.64
C ILE A 143 -0.35 -15.28 -9.40
N GLU A 144 -0.78 -16.49 -9.16
CA GLU A 144 -2.07 -16.97 -9.64
C GLU A 144 -3.22 -16.35 -8.86
N SER A 145 -4.30 -16.02 -9.57
CA SER A 145 -5.52 -15.53 -8.92
C SER A 145 -6.30 -16.71 -8.36
N GLU A 146 -6.85 -16.53 -7.18
CA GLU A 146 -7.77 -17.48 -6.56
C GLU A 146 -9.11 -16.78 -6.24
N LEU A 147 -10.18 -17.56 -6.22
CA LEU A 147 -11.48 -17.05 -5.83
C LEU A 147 -11.50 -16.83 -4.32
N PHE A 148 -11.76 -15.61 -3.93
CA PHE A 148 -12.05 -15.32 -2.53
C PHE A 148 -13.40 -15.97 -2.15
N HIS A 149 -13.39 -16.77 -1.09
CA HIS A 149 -14.61 -17.40 -0.59
C HIS A 149 -15.28 -16.50 0.45
N ASP A 150 -16.35 -15.81 0.03
CA ASP A 150 -17.22 -15.15 0.99
C ASP A 150 -17.90 -16.21 1.88
N PRO A 151 -17.81 -16.11 3.21
CA PRO A 151 -18.47 -17.03 4.13
C PRO A 151 -19.99 -17.11 3.96
N ASN A 152 -20.60 -16.09 3.37
CA ASN A 152 -22.03 -16.01 3.09
C ASN A 152 -22.41 -16.54 1.70
N GLY A 153 -21.44 -17.06 0.94
CA GLY A 153 -21.64 -17.64 -0.39
C GLY A 153 -21.96 -16.64 -1.50
N ARG A 154 -21.65 -15.36 -1.31
CA ARG A 154 -21.82 -14.35 -2.36
C ARG A 154 -20.72 -14.47 -3.42
N PRO A 155 -21.05 -14.18 -4.69
CA PRO A 155 -20.04 -14.08 -5.72
C PRO A 155 -19.00 -13.02 -5.36
N THR A 156 -17.75 -13.39 -5.46
CA THR A 156 -16.61 -12.48 -5.32
C THR A 156 -15.80 -12.46 -6.60
N GLN A 157 -14.79 -11.62 -6.65
CA GLN A 157 -13.87 -11.56 -7.77
C GLN A 157 -12.56 -12.28 -7.43
N PRO A 158 -11.82 -12.76 -8.44
CA PRO A 158 -10.52 -13.35 -8.21
C PRO A 158 -9.56 -12.36 -7.54
N VAL A 159 -8.81 -12.85 -6.55
CA VAL A 159 -7.78 -12.09 -5.86
C VAL A 159 -6.41 -12.74 -6.04
N LYS A 160 -5.37 -11.95 -6.00
CA LYS A 160 -3.99 -12.40 -5.82
C LYS A 160 -3.57 -12.02 -4.41
N VAL A 161 -3.28 -12.99 -3.59
CA VAL A 161 -2.71 -12.75 -2.26
C VAL A 161 -1.24 -12.44 -2.42
N ILE A 162 -0.86 -11.21 -2.09
CA ILE A 162 0.51 -10.71 -2.20
C ILE A 162 1.25 -10.98 -0.90
N CYS A 163 0.62 -10.62 0.22
CA CYS A 163 1.09 -10.90 1.56
C CYS A 163 -0.11 -11.23 2.46
N ASP A 164 -0.08 -12.38 3.13
CA ASP A 164 -1.15 -12.91 3.98
C ASP A 164 -0.86 -12.77 5.48
N GLU A 165 0.16 -11.99 5.82
CA GLU A 165 0.48 -11.53 7.17
C GLU A 165 0.61 -10.00 7.19
N SER A 166 0.92 -9.39 8.31
CA SER A 166 1.21 -7.94 8.34
C SER A 166 2.49 -7.61 7.56
N PRO A 167 2.40 -6.72 6.55
CA PRO A 167 1.22 -6.04 6.05
C PRO A 167 0.33 -6.93 5.17
N TRP A 168 -0.99 -6.84 5.33
CA TRP A 168 -1.95 -7.59 4.53
C TRP A 168 -2.17 -6.91 3.17
N VAL A 169 -1.79 -7.58 2.08
CA VAL A 169 -1.82 -6.98 0.73
C VAL A 169 -2.42 -7.96 -0.27
N ILE A 170 -3.40 -7.50 -1.03
CA ILE A 170 -3.98 -8.24 -2.16
C ILE A 170 -4.06 -7.37 -3.42
N GLU A 171 -4.06 -8.00 -4.59
CA GLU A 171 -4.54 -7.38 -5.84
C GLU A 171 -5.86 -8.05 -6.23
N THR A 172 -6.83 -7.28 -6.66
CA THR A 172 -8.07 -7.80 -7.24
C THR A 172 -8.45 -7.05 -8.51
N THR A 173 -9.23 -7.73 -9.36
CA THR A 173 -9.78 -7.17 -10.59
C THR A 173 -11.30 -7.32 -10.54
N PHE A 174 -12.02 -6.22 -10.74
CA PHE A 174 -13.46 -6.28 -10.93
C PHE A 174 -13.78 -6.18 -12.41
N GLU A 175 -14.50 -7.19 -12.91
CA GLU A 175 -15.02 -7.18 -14.26
C GLU A 175 -16.10 -6.08 -14.42
N PRO A 176 -16.36 -5.57 -15.64
CA PRO A 176 -17.23 -4.41 -15.85
C PRO A 176 -18.64 -4.53 -15.26
N ASP A 177 -19.20 -5.74 -15.25
CA ASP A 177 -20.57 -6.00 -14.78
C ASP A 177 -20.62 -6.40 -13.30
N TYR A 178 -19.49 -6.48 -12.61
CA TYR A 178 -19.47 -6.83 -11.21
C TYR A 178 -19.85 -5.63 -10.35
N ILE A 179 -20.67 -5.88 -9.34
CA ILE A 179 -21.06 -4.87 -8.36
C ILE A 179 -20.89 -5.48 -6.97
N ALA A 180 -19.97 -4.92 -6.18
CA ALA A 180 -19.92 -5.22 -4.77
C ALA A 180 -20.93 -4.34 -4.03
N THR A 181 -21.92 -4.98 -3.37
CA THR A 181 -22.93 -4.26 -2.59
C THR A 181 -22.29 -3.60 -1.35
N ASP A 182 -23.10 -2.87 -0.60
CA ASP A 182 -22.63 -2.14 0.59
C ASP A 182 -21.95 -3.09 1.59
N HIS A 183 -20.74 -2.72 2.00
CA HIS A 183 -19.92 -3.49 2.92
C HIS A 183 -19.01 -2.57 3.75
N TRP A 184 -18.31 -3.16 4.71
CA TRP A 184 -17.33 -2.49 5.55
C TRP A 184 -16.17 -3.44 5.86
N HIS A 185 -15.03 -2.87 6.25
CA HIS A 185 -13.84 -3.60 6.68
C HIS A 185 -13.56 -3.37 8.17
N ALA A 186 -13.07 -4.38 8.86
CA ALA A 186 -12.73 -4.29 10.29
C ALA A 186 -11.49 -3.42 10.56
N HIS A 187 -10.68 -3.20 9.52
CA HIS A 187 -9.44 -2.43 9.59
C HIS A 187 -9.44 -1.27 8.59
N ASN A 188 -8.57 -0.28 8.80
CA ASN A 188 -8.36 0.76 7.80
C ASN A 188 -7.87 0.12 6.50
N THR A 189 -8.44 0.52 5.37
CA THR A 189 -8.10 -0.01 4.04
C THR A 189 -7.64 1.08 3.09
N LEU A 190 -6.63 0.75 2.29
CA LEU A 190 -6.02 1.61 1.30
C LEU A 190 -6.20 0.97 -0.07
N TYR A 191 -6.86 1.66 -0.99
CA TYR A 191 -7.05 1.25 -2.38
C TYR A 191 -6.11 2.03 -3.28
N PHE A 192 -5.32 1.35 -4.08
CA PHE A 192 -4.48 1.92 -5.13
C PHE A 192 -5.00 1.48 -6.47
N ILE A 193 -5.61 2.38 -7.24
CA ILE A 193 -6.17 2.05 -8.57
C ILE A 193 -5.02 1.88 -9.57
N MET A 194 -4.79 0.64 -9.97
CA MET A 194 -3.67 0.28 -10.85
C MET A 194 -4.04 0.37 -12.32
N ASP A 195 -5.31 0.09 -12.65
CA ASP A 195 -5.84 0.22 -14.01
C ASP A 195 -7.36 0.35 -14.00
N GLY A 196 -7.96 0.94 -15.05
CA GLY A 196 -9.40 1.18 -15.13
C GLY A 196 -9.90 2.29 -14.21
N GLU A 197 -11.17 2.19 -13.82
CA GLU A 197 -11.81 3.16 -12.95
C GLU A 197 -12.87 2.51 -12.04
N MET A 198 -13.13 3.12 -10.87
CA MET A 198 -14.06 2.64 -9.84
C MET A 198 -14.86 3.79 -9.23
N GLN A 199 -16.13 3.52 -8.94
CA GLN A 199 -16.98 4.36 -8.09
C GLN A 199 -17.34 3.59 -6.81
N PHE A 200 -17.10 4.18 -5.65
CA PHE A 200 -17.28 3.55 -4.32
C PHE A 200 -18.61 3.92 -3.63
N GLY A 201 -19.55 4.42 -4.34
CA GLY A 201 -20.85 4.86 -3.86
C GLY A 201 -21.45 5.90 -4.77
N GLU A 202 -22.75 6.09 -4.73
CA GLU A 202 -23.44 6.99 -5.67
C GLU A 202 -23.01 8.47 -5.56
N ASN A 203 -22.55 8.88 -4.38
CA ASN A 203 -22.13 10.26 -4.10
C ASN A 203 -20.61 10.45 -4.04
N GLU A 204 -19.83 9.39 -4.27
CA GLU A 204 -18.40 9.49 -4.34
C GLU A 204 -17.92 9.78 -5.79
N PRO A 205 -16.77 10.45 -5.94
CA PRO A 205 -16.20 10.67 -7.28
C PRO A 205 -15.78 9.34 -7.90
N VAL A 206 -15.59 9.35 -9.22
CA VAL A 206 -14.95 8.23 -9.92
C VAL A 206 -13.44 8.29 -9.69
N TYR A 207 -12.89 7.21 -9.19
CA TYR A 207 -11.46 6.99 -9.00
C TYR A 207 -10.88 6.38 -10.26
N LYS A 208 -9.72 6.83 -10.68
CA LYS A 208 -9.04 6.41 -11.91
C LYS A 208 -7.65 5.87 -11.61
N LYS A 209 -7.03 5.26 -12.61
CA LYS A 209 -5.65 4.81 -12.53
C LYS A 209 -4.74 5.86 -11.90
N GLY A 210 -4.05 5.47 -10.84
CA GLY A 210 -3.18 6.30 -10.02
C GLY A 210 -3.86 7.00 -8.85
N ASP A 211 -5.20 7.01 -8.77
CA ASP A 211 -5.90 7.54 -7.60
C ASP A 211 -5.78 6.57 -6.42
N ILE A 212 -5.83 7.14 -5.22
CA ILE A 212 -5.78 6.39 -3.97
C ILE A 212 -7.05 6.71 -3.16
N ARG A 213 -7.63 5.68 -2.56
CA ARG A 213 -8.72 5.82 -1.58
C ARG A 213 -8.29 5.27 -0.24
N VAL A 214 -8.56 6.01 0.83
CA VAL A 214 -8.38 5.56 2.20
C VAL A 214 -9.74 5.48 2.86
N VAL A 215 -10.01 4.36 3.52
CA VAL A 215 -11.27 4.10 4.22
C VAL A 215 -10.97 3.72 5.65
N LYS A 216 -11.67 4.33 6.58
CA LYS A 216 -11.55 4.01 8.01
C LYS A 216 -12.31 2.74 8.36
N ALA A 217 -11.75 1.98 9.29
CA ALA A 217 -12.36 0.79 9.86
C ALA A 217 -13.82 1.03 10.27
N GLY A 218 -14.69 0.06 9.98
CA GLY A 218 -16.10 0.10 10.31
C GLY A 218 -16.95 1.08 9.49
N TYR A 219 -16.39 1.79 8.50
CA TYR A 219 -17.19 2.62 7.62
C TYR A 219 -17.85 1.77 6.53
N SER A 220 -19.19 1.71 6.53
CA SER A 220 -19.95 1.07 5.47
C SER A 220 -20.06 1.98 4.25
N TYR A 221 -19.80 1.44 3.08
CA TYR A 221 -19.85 2.13 1.79
C TYR A 221 -20.19 1.15 0.66
N GLY A 222 -20.53 1.70 -0.49
CA GLY A 222 -20.92 0.96 -1.67
C GLY A 222 -22.13 1.61 -2.35
N PRO A 223 -22.66 0.99 -3.40
CA PRO A 223 -22.05 -0.16 -4.09
C PRO A 223 -20.74 0.24 -4.78
N GLU A 224 -19.76 -0.68 -4.83
CA GLU A 224 -18.57 -0.50 -5.66
C GLU A 224 -18.90 -0.91 -7.10
N LYS A 225 -18.69 0.02 -8.01
CA LYS A 225 -19.01 -0.16 -9.44
C LYS A 225 -17.76 0.12 -10.27
N PRO A 226 -17.19 -0.88 -10.95
CA PRO A 226 -16.14 -0.66 -11.92
C PRO A 226 -16.63 0.13 -13.12
N GLY A 227 -15.72 0.78 -13.84
CA GLY A 227 -16.02 1.40 -15.12
C GLY A 227 -16.28 0.38 -16.22
N LYS A 228 -16.55 0.87 -17.42
CA LYS A 228 -16.91 0.05 -18.61
C LYS A 228 -15.84 -0.97 -19.02
N ASP A 229 -14.60 -0.75 -18.66
CA ASP A 229 -13.44 -1.61 -18.96
C ASP A 229 -12.97 -2.40 -17.70
N GLY A 230 -13.75 -2.35 -16.60
CA GLY A 230 -13.37 -2.94 -15.32
C GLY A 230 -12.43 -2.07 -14.51
N VAL A 231 -11.89 -2.65 -13.45
CA VAL A 231 -10.86 -2.01 -12.60
C VAL A 231 -9.93 -3.03 -12.01
N LYS A 232 -8.66 -2.67 -11.89
CA LYS A 232 -7.65 -3.42 -11.14
C LYS A 232 -7.10 -2.51 -10.04
N PHE A 233 -7.02 -3.04 -8.83
CA PHE A 233 -6.49 -2.29 -7.70
C PHE A 233 -5.74 -3.19 -6.72
N ILE A 234 -4.79 -2.58 -5.99
CA ILE A 234 -4.15 -3.18 -4.83
C ILE A 234 -4.89 -2.66 -3.60
N LEU A 235 -5.23 -3.58 -2.70
CA LEU A 235 -5.82 -3.28 -1.40
C LEU A 235 -4.83 -3.65 -0.30
N ILE A 236 -4.59 -2.70 0.61
CA ILE A 236 -3.77 -2.90 1.80
C ILE A 236 -4.69 -2.74 3.01
N SER A 237 -4.65 -3.71 3.92
CA SER A 237 -5.34 -3.63 5.21
C SER A 237 -4.33 -3.35 6.31
N ASN A 238 -4.59 -2.30 7.11
CA ASN A 238 -3.73 -1.90 8.22
C ASN A 238 -4.31 -2.39 9.56
N GLY A 239 -3.72 -3.44 10.11
CA GLY A 239 -4.06 -3.99 11.43
C GLY A 239 -4.63 -5.41 11.41
N GLY A 240 -4.91 -6.00 10.25
CA GLY A 240 -5.40 -7.37 10.13
C GLY A 240 -5.70 -7.78 8.70
N PRO A 241 -6.19 -9.00 8.48
CA PRO A 241 -6.48 -9.50 7.15
C PRO A 241 -7.52 -8.63 6.42
N VAL A 242 -7.43 -8.66 5.10
CA VAL A 242 -8.49 -8.08 4.26
C VAL A 242 -9.75 -8.91 4.46
N ASP A 243 -10.76 -8.30 5.06
CA ASP A 243 -12.06 -8.88 5.30
C ASP A 243 -13.14 -8.17 4.48
N LEU A 244 -14.29 -8.81 4.36
CA LEU A 244 -15.43 -8.28 3.63
C LEU A 244 -16.71 -8.56 4.42
N ASN A 245 -17.24 -7.51 5.05
CA ASN A 245 -18.43 -7.59 5.88
C ASN A 245 -19.62 -6.90 5.20
N TRP A 246 -20.56 -7.68 4.70
CA TRP A 246 -21.74 -7.15 4.00
C TRP A 246 -22.68 -6.44 4.95
N SER A 247 -23.05 -5.20 4.66
CA SER A 247 -23.84 -4.32 5.53
C SER A 247 -25.29 -4.78 5.75
N ASP A 248 -25.82 -5.62 4.88
CA ASP A 248 -27.13 -6.24 5.05
C ASP A 248 -27.12 -7.53 5.89
N ILE A 249 -25.94 -8.05 6.23
CA ILE A 249 -25.73 -9.23 7.08
C ILE A 249 -25.18 -8.83 8.44
N THR A 250 -24.17 -7.97 8.46
CA THR A 250 -23.48 -7.52 9.67
C THR A 250 -23.40 -6.01 9.74
N SER A 251 -23.74 -5.44 10.90
CA SER A 251 -23.56 -4.01 11.13
C SER A 251 -22.13 -3.69 11.53
N PRO A 252 -21.56 -2.58 11.07
CA PRO A 252 -20.26 -2.13 11.54
C PRO A 252 -20.30 -1.84 13.06
N PRO A 253 -19.17 -1.97 13.76
CA PRO A 253 -19.08 -1.61 15.16
C PRO A 253 -19.41 -0.13 15.36
N GLN A 254 -20.10 0.19 16.48
CA GLN A 254 -20.52 1.56 16.85
C GLN A 254 -19.36 2.35 17.44
#